data_3074c97eb914040b8a9de539c6acb96d
#
_entry.id   3074c97eb914040b8a9de539c6acb96d
#
_cell.length_a   1.000
_cell.length_b   1.000
_cell.length_c   1.000
_cell.angle_alpha   90.00
_cell.angle_beta   90.00
_cell.angle_gamma   90.00
#
_symmetry.space_group_name_H-M   'P 1'
#
loop_
_entity.id
_entity.type
_entity.pdbx_description
1 polymer ?
#
loop_
_entity_poly.entity_id
_entity_poly.type
_entity_poly.pdbx_seq_one_letter_code
_entity_poly.pdbx_strand_id
1 'polypeptide(L)'
;MPNEKKPLKIAVIGCGINGISCAISLAERGHTIHIYEKKTAFSETSAKSSKLLHGGLRYLENGHFKLVKESLKERSNWVKKLPNMTKIQRFYLPVYEGRSRNKFVLYAGVKLYEILAGSYSLGKSKMHSKRETLEANPYLKPEGLTGSVSYVDVQMDDYRIAEWLKNQALNKGVILKENHEVLSFSNNGSLKTNSSSSENYDFIINA
;
A
#
# COMPACT_ATOMS: atom_id res chain seq x y z
N MET A 1 -7.44 24.05 -29.53
CA MET A 1 -7.09 24.35 -28.12
C MET A 1 -7.66 23.24 -27.28
N PRO A 2 -6.92 22.54 -26.41
CA PRO A 2 -7.50 21.55 -25.54
C PRO A 2 -8.48 22.28 -24.61
N ASN A 3 -9.70 21.74 -24.48
CA ASN A 3 -10.74 22.21 -23.59
C ASN A 3 -10.16 22.31 -22.16
N GLU A 4 -9.84 23.49 -21.69
CA GLU A 4 -9.48 23.70 -20.27
C GLU A 4 -10.69 23.33 -19.43
N LYS A 5 -10.64 22.14 -18.86
CA LYS A 5 -11.70 21.68 -17.95
C LYS A 5 -11.71 22.63 -16.75
N LYS A 6 -12.88 23.24 -16.51
CA LYS A 6 -13.11 24.14 -15.35
C LYS A 6 -12.65 23.43 -14.06
N PRO A 7 -11.88 24.09 -13.20
CA PRO A 7 -11.55 23.57 -11.88
C PRO A 7 -12.82 23.20 -11.09
N LEU A 8 -12.82 22.01 -10.52
CA LEU A 8 -13.94 21.52 -9.71
C LEU A 8 -13.58 21.61 -8.22
N LYS A 9 -14.58 21.83 -7.38
CA LYS A 9 -14.47 21.71 -5.92
C LYS A 9 -14.91 20.30 -5.51
N ILE A 10 -13.99 19.50 -4.96
CA ILE A 10 -14.21 18.08 -4.68
C ILE A 10 -13.98 17.80 -3.20
N ALA A 11 -14.93 17.09 -2.56
CA ALA A 11 -14.75 16.53 -1.24
C ALA A 11 -14.26 15.08 -1.33
N VAL A 12 -13.29 14.72 -0.49
CA VAL A 12 -12.85 13.34 -0.28
C VAL A 12 -13.14 12.99 1.17
N ILE A 13 -13.89 11.92 1.40
CA ILE A 13 -14.24 11.41 2.74
C ILE A 13 -13.26 10.31 3.09
N GLY A 14 -12.52 10.49 4.17
CA GLY A 14 -11.46 9.60 4.65
C GLY A 14 -10.07 10.06 4.22
N CYS A 15 -9.14 10.08 5.17
CA CYS A 15 -7.72 10.41 4.98
C CYS A 15 -6.82 9.22 5.27
N GLY A 16 -7.20 8.05 4.73
CA GLY A 16 -6.31 6.91 4.58
C GLY A 16 -5.46 7.02 3.31
N ILE A 17 -4.69 5.97 3.01
CA ILE A 17 -3.79 5.94 1.83
C ILE A 17 -4.55 6.19 0.52
N ASN A 18 -5.77 5.67 0.37
CA ASN A 18 -6.57 5.84 -0.83
C ASN A 18 -7.07 7.28 -0.97
N GLY A 19 -7.66 7.84 0.08
CA GLY A 19 -8.22 9.20 0.05
C GLY A 19 -7.17 10.26 -0.20
N ILE A 20 -6.02 10.19 0.48
CA ILE A 20 -4.95 11.17 0.28
C ILE A 20 -4.30 11.05 -1.10
N SER A 21 -4.11 9.82 -1.61
CA SER A 21 -3.55 9.61 -2.95
C SER A 21 -4.49 10.13 -4.05
N CYS A 22 -5.80 9.92 -3.87
CA CYS A 22 -6.82 10.47 -4.75
C CYS A 22 -6.79 12.01 -4.72
N ALA A 23 -6.76 12.60 -3.53
CA ALA A 23 -6.71 14.06 -3.34
C ALA A 23 -5.47 14.69 -4.00
N ILE A 24 -4.29 14.11 -3.81
CA ILE A 24 -3.05 14.57 -4.46
C ILE A 24 -3.21 14.55 -5.99
N SER A 25 -3.70 13.43 -6.53
CA SER A 25 -3.86 13.24 -7.97
C SER A 25 -4.86 14.22 -8.60
N LEU A 26 -5.92 14.57 -7.87
CA LEU A 26 -6.92 15.55 -8.32
C LEU A 26 -6.41 16.99 -8.20
N ALA A 27 -5.70 17.31 -7.12
CA ALA A 27 -5.06 18.62 -6.94
C ALA A 27 -4.01 18.89 -8.03
N GLU A 28 -3.24 17.88 -8.44
CA GLU A 28 -2.29 17.96 -9.57
C GLU A 28 -2.98 18.26 -10.91
N ARG A 29 -4.27 17.98 -11.03
CA ARG A 29 -5.08 18.32 -12.21
C ARG A 29 -5.79 19.67 -12.11
N GLY A 30 -5.48 20.46 -11.08
CA GLY A 30 -6.00 21.81 -10.89
C GLY A 30 -7.36 21.88 -10.21
N HIS A 31 -7.82 20.82 -9.55
CA HIS A 31 -9.06 20.83 -8.77
C HIS A 31 -8.83 21.34 -7.34
N THR A 32 -9.84 21.97 -6.75
CA THR A 32 -9.85 22.36 -5.32
C THR A 32 -10.34 21.19 -4.49
N ILE A 33 -9.49 20.68 -3.59
CA ILE A 33 -9.77 19.45 -2.85
C ILE A 33 -9.85 19.71 -1.35
N HIS A 34 -10.95 19.25 -0.73
CA HIS A 34 -11.11 19.19 0.71
C HIS A 34 -11.18 17.71 1.13
N ILE A 35 -10.33 17.32 2.09
CA ILE A 35 -10.41 16.00 2.74
C ILE A 35 -11.09 16.15 4.08
N TYR A 36 -12.06 15.30 4.36
CA TYR A 36 -12.74 15.19 5.65
C TYR A 36 -12.34 13.89 6.32
N GLU A 37 -11.76 13.98 7.50
CA GLU A 37 -11.34 12.83 8.28
C GLU A 37 -11.96 12.91 9.69
N LYS A 38 -12.68 11.87 10.10
CA LYS A 38 -13.37 11.82 11.40
C LYS A 38 -12.45 11.86 12.60
N LYS A 39 -11.21 11.39 12.43
CA LYS A 39 -10.15 11.41 13.44
C LYS A 39 -8.94 12.17 12.91
N THR A 40 -7.74 11.69 13.19
CA THR A 40 -6.49 12.16 12.58
C THR A 40 -6.20 11.37 11.31
N ALA A 41 -5.52 11.98 10.37
CA ALA A 41 -5.11 11.34 9.13
C ALA A 41 -4.32 10.06 9.40
N PHE A 42 -4.61 9.00 8.64
CA PHE A 42 -3.97 7.68 8.73
C PHE A 42 -4.15 6.91 10.05
N SER A 43 -4.98 7.34 10.99
CA SER A 43 -5.12 6.73 12.32
C SER A 43 -5.79 5.35 12.34
N GLU A 44 -6.44 4.95 11.26
CA GLU A 44 -7.18 3.66 11.17
C GLU A 44 -6.40 2.57 10.43
N THR A 45 -6.99 1.92 9.44
CA THR A 45 -6.42 0.77 8.72
C THR A 45 -5.03 1.06 8.15
N SER A 46 -4.78 2.27 7.66
CA SER A 46 -3.49 2.65 7.07
C SER A 46 -2.34 2.69 8.09
N ALA A 47 -2.63 2.91 9.38
CA ALA A 47 -1.64 2.83 10.46
C ALA A 47 -1.42 1.41 10.99
N LYS A 48 -2.29 0.47 10.63
CA LYS A 48 -2.26 -0.94 11.09
C LYS A 48 -1.82 -1.88 9.98
N SER A 49 -0.92 -1.42 9.13
CA SER A 49 -0.42 -2.19 8.00
C SER A 49 0.57 -3.28 8.45
N SER A 50 0.85 -4.25 7.58
CA SER A 50 1.90 -5.23 7.79
C SER A 50 3.32 -4.63 7.64
N LYS A 51 3.42 -3.33 7.35
CA LYS A 51 4.67 -2.61 7.03
C LYS A 51 5.41 -3.20 5.84
N LEU A 52 4.70 -3.88 4.97
CA LEU A 52 5.22 -4.49 3.76
C LEU A 52 4.67 -3.80 2.53
N LEU A 53 5.57 -3.37 1.69
CA LEU A 53 5.27 -2.90 0.34
C LEU A 53 5.55 -4.07 -0.61
N HIS A 54 4.52 -4.87 -0.86
CA HIS A 54 4.64 -6.17 -1.53
C HIS A 54 3.81 -6.26 -2.81
N GLY A 55 4.19 -7.17 -3.71
CA GLY A 55 3.41 -7.46 -4.91
C GLY A 55 2.24 -8.44 -4.71
N GLY A 56 1.97 -8.87 -3.46
CA GLY A 56 0.83 -9.73 -3.16
C GLY A 56 1.02 -11.18 -3.58
N LEU A 57 2.03 -11.86 -3.07
CA LEU A 57 2.34 -13.27 -3.37
C LEU A 57 1.12 -14.20 -3.24
N ARG A 58 0.21 -13.94 -2.28
CA ARG A 58 -1.03 -14.73 -2.09
C ARG A 58 -2.00 -14.64 -3.27
N TYR A 59 -1.97 -13.55 -4.03
CA TYR A 59 -2.86 -13.40 -5.18
C TYR A 59 -2.50 -14.32 -6.35
N LEU A 60 -1.28 -14.86 -6.37
CA LEU A 60 -0.88 -15.89 -7.35
C LEU A 60 -1.70 -17.18 -7.19
N GLU A 61 -2.04 -17.55 -5.96
CA GLU A 61 -2.84 -18.74 -5.68
C GLU A 61 -4.24 -18.65 -6.28
N ASN A 62 -4.75 -17.43 -6.43
CA ASN A 62 -6.06 -17.13 -7.03
C ASN A 62 -5.97 -16.75 -8.52
N GLY A 63 -4.80 -16.89 -9.15
CA GLY A 63 -4.60 -16.59 -10.57
C GLY A 63 -4.59 -15.10 -10.95
N HIS A 64 -4.48 -14.18 -9.98
CA HIS A 64 -4.50 -12.73 -10.24
C HIS A 64 -3.14 -12.19 -10.74
N PHE A 65 -2.57 -12.79 -11.79
CA PHE A 65 -1.22 -12.48 -12.31
C PHE A 65 -1.06 -11.02 -12.73
N LYS A 66 -2.09 -10.43 -13.34
CA LYS A 66 -2.06 -9.03 -13.77
C LYS A 66 -1.92 -8.08 -12.56
N LEU A 67 -2.72 -8.31 -11.52
CA LEU A 67 -2.67 -7.53 -10.28
C LEU A 67 -1.29 -7.63 -9.62
N VAL A 68 -0.72 -8.84 -9.55
CA VAL A 68 0.63 -9.06 -9.00
C VAL A 68 1.68 -8.28 -9.79
N LYS A 69 1.63 -8.33 -11.13
CA LYS A 69 2.58 -7.59 -11.99
C LYS A 69 2.49 -6.09 -11.80
N GLU A 70 1.28 -5.54 -11.72
CA GLU A 70 1.04 -4.12 -11.45
C GLU A 70 1.56 -3.72 -10.07
N SER A 71 1.25 -4.50 -9.04
CA SER A 71 1.73 -4.25 -7.66
C SER A 71 3.26 -4.31 -7.56
N LEU A 72 3.92 -5.24 -8.26
CA LEU A 72 5.39 -5.34 -8.31
C LEU A 72 6.03 -4.12 -8.98
N LYS A 73 5.42 -3.60 -10.04
CA LYS A 73 5.83 -2.35 -10.67
C LYS A 73 5.70 -1.18 -9.71
N GLU A 74 4.54 -1.02 -9.07
CA GLU A 74 4.29 0.05 -8.11
C GLU A 74 5.24 -0.02 -6.91
N ARG A 75 5.49 -1.23 -6.37
CA ARG A 75 6.50 -1.45 -5.34
C ARG A 75 7.87 -0.87 -5.76
N SER A 76 8.30 -1.16 -6.99
CA SER A 76 9.58 -0.66 -7.50
C SER A 76 9.59 0.88 -7.63
N ASN A 77 8.47 1.48 -8.04
CA ASN A 77 8.32 2.93 -8.12
C ASN A 77 8.47 3.59 -6.74
N TRP A 78 7.82 3.01 -5.71
CA TRP A 78 7.91 3.49 -4.34
C TRP A 78 9.33 3.41 -3.78
N VAL A 79 10.05 2.30 -4.01
CA VAL A 79 11.45 2.16 -3.59
C VAL A 79 12.34 3.24 -4.21
N LYS A 80 12.14 3.54 -5.50
CA LYS A 80 12.90 4.60 -6.18
C LYS A 80 12.53 5.99 -5.66
N LYS A 81 11.26 6.22 -5.36
CA LYS A 81 10.75 7.53 -4.92
C LYS A 81 11.09 7.83 -3.46
N LEU A 82 11.09 6.82 -2.61
CA LEU A 82 11.26 6.95 -1.15
C LEU A 82 12.34 5.98 -0.60
N PRO A 83 13.59 6.04 -1.07
CA PRO A 83 14.63 5.10 -0.68
C PRO A 83 14.93 5.13 0.83
N ASN A 84 14.76 6.27 1.49
CA ASN A 84 15.00 6.45 2.93
C ASN A 84 13.82 6.00 3.82
N MET A 85 12.70 5.60 3.23
CA MET A 85 11.49 5.13 3.94
C MET A 85 11.14 3.70 3.57
N THR A 86 11.94 3.08 2.71
CA THR A 86 11.77 1.70 2.23
C THR A 86 13.06 0.93 2.38
N LYS A 87 12.97 -0.35 2.71
CA LYS A 87 14.11 -1.25 2.86
C LYS A 87 13.86 -2.53 2.07
N ILE A 88 14.71 -2.79 1.09
CA ILE A 88 14.71 -4.07 0.37
C ILE A 88 15.20 -5.14 1.33
N GLN A 89 14.42 -6.20 1.52
CA GLN A 89 14.73 -7.24 2.48
C GLN A 89 14.39 -8.62 1.95
N ARG A 90 15.15 -9.62 2.40
CA ARG A 90 14.89 -11.03 2.13
C ARG A 90 13.93 -11.59 3.16
N PHE A 91 12.86 -12.21 2.69
CA PHE A 91 11.86 -12.88 3.50
C PHE A 91 12.04 -14.38 3.36
N TYR A 92 11.91 -15.09 4.47
CA TYR A 92 12.02 -16.53 4.56
C TYR A 92 10.66 -17.14 4.87
N LEU A 93 10.30 -18.16 4.12
CA LEU A 93 9.12 -18.99 4.36
C LEU A 93 9.62 -20.34 4.90
N PRO A 94 9.62 -20.54 6.22
CA PRO A 94 10.07 -21.79 6.81
C PRO A 94 9.11 -22.92 6.46
N VAL A 95 9.67 -24.11 6.18
CA VAL A 95 8.92 -25.30 5.80
C VAL A 95 9.06 -26.35 6.89
N TYR A 96 7.93 -26.70 7.50
CA TYR A 96 7.81 -27.72 8.52
C TYR A 96 7.09 -28.95 8.00
N GLU A 97 7.59 -30.12 8.36
CA GLU A 97 6.99 -31.41 8.01
C GLU A 97 5.54 -31.50 8.53
N GLY A 98 4.61 -31.95 7.69
CA GLY A 98 3.20 -32.09 8.02
C GLY A 98 2.42 -30.80 8.31
N ARG A 99 3.05 -29.61 8.30
CA ARG A 99 2.40 -28.34 8.62
C ARG A 99 2.47 -27.31 7.49
N SER A 100 3.42 -27.44 6.62
CA SER A 100 3.65 -26.49 5.53
C SER A 100 3.39 -27.14 4.18
N ARG A 101 3.14 -26.31 3.16
CA ARG A 101 3.16 -26.79 1.77
C ARG A 101 4.53 -27.36 1.43
N ASN A 102 4.55 -28.25 0.43
CA ASN A 102 5.80 -28.80 -0.09
C ASN A 102 6.75 -27.66 -0.51
N LYS A 103 8.02 -27.80 -0.15
CA LYS A 103 9.07 -26.79 -0.40
C LYS A 103 9.22 -26.45 -1.88
N PHE A 104 9.09 -27.44 -2.76
CA PHE A 104 9.17 -27.20 -4.21
C PHE A 104 7.96 -26.41 -4.73
N VAL A 105 6.77 -26.63 -4.20
CA VAL A 105 5.57 -25.86 -4.55
C VAL A 105 5.73 -24.41 -4.11
N LEU A 106 6.23 -24.17 -2.90
CA LEU A 106 6.51 -22.81 -2.41
C LEU A 106 7.58 -22.13 -3.28
N TYR A 107 8.64 -22.87 -3.63
CA TYR A 107 9.69 -22.32 -4.50
C TYR A 107 9.16 -21.96 -5.89
N ALA A 108 8.34 -22.82 -6.49
CA ALA A 108 7.69 -22.52 -7.77
C ALA A 108 6.83 -21.25 -7.69
N GLY A 109 6.07 -21.07 -6.61
CA GLY A 109 5.27 -19.87 -6.38
C GLY A 109 6.11 -18.60 -6.27
N VAL A 110 7.17 -18.60 -5.44
CA VAL A 110 8.03 -17.40 -5.33
C VAL A 110 8.89 -17.18 -6.57
N LYS A 111 9.20 -18.23 -7.32
CA LYS A 111 9.90 -18.12 -8.61
C LYS A 111 9.02 -17.49 -9.67
N LEU A 112 7.75 -17.86 -9.72
CA LEU A 112 6.77 -17.22 -10.58
C LEU A 112 6.60 -15.74 -10.22
N TYR A 113 6.54 -15.41 -8.93
CA TYR A 113 6.51 -14.02 -8.43
C TYR A 113 7.73 -13.21 -8.90
N GLU A 114 8.93 -13.78 -8.84
CA GLU A 114 10.18 -13.19 -9.35
C GLU A 114 10.12 -12.97 -10.87
N ILE A 115 9.60 -13.95 -11.63
CA ILE A 115 9.44 -13.86 -13.10
C ILE A 115 8.45 -12.75 -13.47
N LEU A 116 7.31 -12.67 -12.78
CA LEU A 116 6.32 -11.61 -13.00
C LEU A 116 6.86 -10.22 -12.70
N ALA A 117 7.82 -10.09 -11.79
CA ALA A 117 8.50 -8.83 -11.54
C ALA A 117 9.36 -8.38 -12.74
N GLY A 118 9.90 -9.29 -13.53
CA GLY A 118 10.71 -8.96 -14.69
C GLY A 118 11.83 -7.96 -14.36
N SER A 119 11.85 -6.82 -15.04
CA SER A 119 12.81 -5.72 -14.79
C SER A 119 12.63 -5.02 -13.44
N TYR A 120 11.50 -5.24 -12.74
CA TYR A 120 11.21 -4.71 -11.41
C TYR A 120 11.60 -5.68 -10.29
N SER A 121 12.30 -6.79 -10.61
CA SER A 121 12.81 -7.73 -9.63
C SER A 121 13.86 -7.07 -8.72
N LEU A 122 13.73 -7.29 -7.42
CA LEU A 122 14.63 -6.76 -6.40
C LEU A 122 15.67 -7.80 -5.95
N GLY A 123 15.58 -9.03 -6.44
CA GLY A 123 16.53 -10.10 -6.13
C GLY A 123 15.98 -11.48 -6.42
N LYS A 124 16.86 -12.48 -6.35
CA LYS A 124 16.54 -13.88 -6.71
C LYS A 124 15.95 -14.65 -5.54
N SER A 125 14.95 -15.48 -5.84
CA SER A 125 14.42 -16.50 -4.93
C SER A 125 15.40 -17.65 -4.74
N LYS A 126 15.44 -18.24 -3.53
CA LYS A 126 16.35 -19.36 -3.20
C LYS A 126 15.64 -20.39 -2.32
N MET A 127 16.05 -21.65 -2.46
CA MET A 127 15.79 -22.70 -1.46
C MET A 127 16.97 -22.79 -0.48
N HIS A 128 16.66 -23.06 0.76
CA HIS A 128 17.64 -23.20 1.84
C HIS A 128 17.48 -24.52 2.56
N SER A 129 18.59 -25.13 2.96
CA SER A 129 18.63 -26.27 3.86
C SER A 129 18.14 -25.87 5.26
N LYS A 130 17.88 -26.87 6.12
CA LYS A 130 17.56 -26.65 7.54
C LYS A 130 18.66 -25.83 8.22
N ARG A 131 19.93 -26.17 8.00
CA ARG A 131 21.08 -25.48 8.58
C ARG A 131 21.10 -24.01 8.18
N GLU A 132 21.08 -23.70 6.89
CA GLU A 132 21.10 -22.33 6.38
C GLU A 132 19.88 -21.53 6.87
N THR A 133 18.73 -22.19 7.06
CA THR A 133 17.52 -21.55 7.58
C THR A 133 17.69 -21.15 9.05
N LEU A 134 18.28 -22.00 9.88
CA LEU A 134 18.53 -21.73 11.29
C LEU A 134 19.67 -20.70 11.48
N GLU A 135 20.69 -20.73 10.64
CA GLU A 135 21.74 -19.71 10.62
C GLU A 135 21.17 -18.31 10.32
N ALA A 136 20.25 -18.22 9.35
CA ALA A 136 19.60 -16.96 9.01
C ALA A 136 18.50 -16.53 10.01
N ASN A 137 17.88 -17.48 10.72
CA ASN A 137 16.75 -17.24 11.63
C ASN A 137 16.88 -18.14 12.88
N PRO A 138 17.75 -17.80 13.83
CA PRO A 138 18.06 -18.66 14.98
C PRO A 138 16.90 -18.93 15.95
N TYR A 139 15.86 -18.10 15.88
CA TYR A 139 14.67 -18.22 16.76
C TYR A 139 13.62 -19.21 16.24
N LEU A 140 13.83 -19.80 15.07
CA LEU A 140 12.93 -20.83 14.55
C LEU A 140 13.11 -22.15 15.32
N LYS A 141 12.01 -22.84 15.58
CA LYS A 141 12.06 -24.18 16.19
C LYS A 141 12.70 -25.16 15.20
N PRO A 142 13.74 -25.91 15.61
CA PRO A 142 14.43 -26.85 14.72
C PRO A 142 13.67 -28.17 14.48
N GLU A 143 12.72 -28.54 15.39
CA GLU A 143 11.95 -29.78 15.29
C GLU A 143 10.97 -29.71 14.13
N GLY A 144 11.04 -30.69 13.23
CA GLY A 144 10.21 -30.76 12.02
C GLY A 144 10.56 -29.76 10.93
N LEU A 145 11.54 -28.85 11.15
CA LEU A 145 12.01 -27.93 10.13
C LEU A 145 12.79 -28.66 9.04
N THR A 146 12.38 -28.53 7.78
CA THR A 146 13.03 -29.14 6.60
C THR A 146 13.86 -28.13 5.80
N GLY A 147 13.76 -26.86 6.12
CA GLY A 147 14.43 -25.74 5.46
C GLY A 147 13.52 -24.58 5.21
N SER A 148 13.85 -23.73 4.26
CA SER A 148 13.01 -22.60 3.86
C SER A 148 13.09 -22.30 2.36
N VAL A 149 12.15 -21.48 1.91
CA VAL A 149 12.21 -20.78 0.63
C VAL A 149 12.31 -19.29 0.92
N SER A 150 13.16 -18.58 0.20
CA SER A 150 13.27 -17.13 0.36
C SER A 150 13.00 -16.38 -0.93
N TYR A 151 12.47 -15.17 -0.77
CA TYR A 151 12.26 -14.20 -1.84
C TYR A 151 12.60 -12.80 -1.34
N VAL A 152 12.65 -11.83 -2.23
CA VAL A 152 12.98 -10.45 -1.88
C VAL A 152 11.74 -9.58 -2.08
N ASP A 153 11.45 -8.79 -1.06
CA ASP A 153 10.37 -7.83 -1.06
C ASP A 153 10.78 -6.55 -0.30
N VAL A 154 9.86 -5.67 0.04
CA VAL A 154 10.17 -4.38 0.64
C VAL A 154 9.45 -4.21 1.96
N GLN A 155 10.19 -3.85 2.99
CA GLN A 155 9.66 -3.30 4.22
C GLN A 155 9.57 -1.78 4.09
N MET A 156 8.51 -1.18 4.62
CA MET A 156 8.30 0.26 4.60
C MET A 156 8.12 0.82 6.02
N ASP A 157 8.49 2.07 6.20
CA ASP A 157 8.09 2.89 7.33
C ASP A 157 6.76 3.56 6.97
N ASP A 158 5.66 2.90 7.31
CA ASP A 158 4.31 3.35 6.98
C ASP A 158 3.95 4.70 7.61
N TYR A 159 4.44 4.97 8.82
CA TYR A 159 4.25 6.25 9.49
C TYR A 159 4.95 7.39 8.72
N ARG A 160 6.23 7.24 8.39
CA ARG A 160 6.95 8.27 7.64
C ARG A 160 6.40 8.48 6.23
N ILE A 161 5.92 7.41 5.59
CA ILE A 161 5.24 7.51 4.28
C ILE A 161 3.92 8.27 4.42
N ALA A 162 3.14 8.02 5.48
CA ALA A 162 1.90 8.73 5.76
C ALA A 162 2.14 10.22 5.96
N GLU A 163 3.12 10.60 6.79
CA GLU A 163 3.51 11.99 7.01
C GLU A 163 4.01 12.65 5.72
N TRP A 164 4.79 11.95 4.93
CA TRP A 164 5.24 12.45 3.63
C TRP A 164 4.07 12.71 2.68
N LEU A 165 3.09 11.80 2.58
CA LEU A 165 1.88 11.98 1.76
C LEU A 165 1.03 13.16 2.26
N LYS A 166 0.87 13.29 3.58
CA LYS A 166 0.16 14.44 4.18
C LYS A 166 0.81 15.76 3.75
N ASN A 167 2.12 15.86 3.87
CA ASN A 167 2.87 17.04 3.45
C ASN A 167 2.77 17.29 1.93
N GLN A 168 2.81 16.23 1.10
CA GLN A 168 2.60 16.38 -0.34
C GLN A 168 1.21 16.93 -0.67
N ALA A 169 0.16 16.47 0.00
CA ALA A 169 -1.19 16.98 -0.19
C ALA A 169 -1.32 18.45 0.19
N LEU A 170 -0.82 18.82 1.38
CA LEU A 170 -0.84 20.21 1.87
C LEU A 170 -0.06 21.16 0.93
N ASN A 171 1.12 20.75 0.47
CA ASN A 171 1.93 21.52 -0.48
C ASN A 171 1.26 21.73 -1.84
N LYS A 172 0.29 20.88 -2.20
CA LYS A 172 -0.53 21.03 -3.42
C LYS A 172 -1.84 21.78 -3.17
N GLY A 173 -2.01 22.40 -2.00
CA GLY A 173 -3.19 23.19 -1.67
C GLY A 173 -4.41 22.36 -1.28
N VAL A 174 -4.24 21.07 -0.98
CA VAL A 174 -5.34 20.26 -0.42
C VAL A 174 -5.68 20.76 0.98
N ILE A 175 -6.96 21.01 1.23
CA ILE A 175 -7.46 21.40 2.55
C ILE A 175 -7.83 20.15 3.32
N LEU A 176 -7.06 19.85 4.38
CA LEU A 176 -7.30 18.70 5.26
C LEU A 176 -8.05 19.15 6.51
N LYS A 177 -9.23 18.57 6.73
CA LYS A 177 -10.11 18.80 7.88
C LYS A 177 -10.11 17.52 8.75
N GLU A 178 -9.21 17.47 9.71
CA GLU A 178 -9.15 16.40 10.72
C GLU A 178 -10.21 16.65 11.81
N ASN A 179 -10.68 15.59 12.48
CA ASN A 179 -11.77 15.61 13.47
C ASN A 179 -13.10 16.16 12.91
N HIS A 180 -13.31 16.00 11.61
CA HIS A 180 -14.52 16.39 10.90
C HIS A 180 -15.20 15.14 10.33
N GLU A 181 -16.12 14.58 11.11
CA GLU A 181 -16.93 13.44 10.67
C GLU A 181 -18.00 13.89 9.70
N VAL A 182 -18.07 13.26 8.53
CA VAL A 182 -19.15 13.45 7.57
C VAL A 182 -20.36 12.66 8.02
N LEU A 183 -21.43 13.34 8.37
CA LEU A 183 -22.69 12.73 8.85
C LEU A 183 -23.62 12.35 7.71
N SER A 184 -23.65 13.17 6.67
CA SER A 184 -24.46 12.91 5.47
C SER A 184 -23.97 13.70 4.26
N PHE A 185 -24.29 13.23 3.09
CA PHE A 185 -24.12 13.94 1.83
C PHE A 185 -25.27 13.60 0.87
N SER A 186 -25.48 14.46 -0.09
CA SER A 186 -26.59 14.36 -1.05
C SER A 186 -26.11 14.43 -2.50
N ASN A 187 -26.93 13.96 -3.42
CA ASN A 187 -26.63 13.94 -4.84
C ASN A 187 -26.46 15.34 -5.46
N ASN A 188 -26.94 16.39 -4.78
CA ASN A 188 -26.74 17.78 -5.20
C ASN A 188 -25.41 18.37 -4.72
N GLY A 189 -24.51 17.53 -4.14
CA GLY A 189 -23.18 17.93 -3.68
C GLY A 189 -23.14 18.54 -2.28
N SER A 190 -24.26 18.62 -1.56
CA SER A 190 -24.26 19.11 -0.16
C SER A 190 -23.66 18.07 0.78
N LEU A 191 -22.74 18.49 1.65
CA LEU A 191 -22.05 17.66 2.64
C LEU A 191 -22.22 18.30 4.03
N LYS A 192 -22.66 17.50 5.01
CA LYS A 192 -22.81 17.91 6.42
C LYS A 192 -21.82 17.18 7.29
N THR A 193 -21.20 17.91 8.21
CA THR A 193 -20.26 17.37 9.20
C THR A 193 -20.76 17.57 10.62
N ASN A 194 -20.08 16.96 11.58
CA ASN A 194 -20.30 17.17 13.02
C ASN A 194 -20.04 18.61 13.50
N SER A 195 -19.38 19.44 12.71
CA SER A 195 -19.14 20.87 13.01
C SER A 195 -20.29 21.80 12.61
N SER A 196 -21.48 21.27 12.32
CA SER A 196 -22.69 22.01 11.92
C SER A 196 -22.55 22.86 10.64
N SER A 197 -21.43 22.75 9.93
CA SER A 197 -21.23 23.44 8.65
C SER A 197 -21.74 22.55 7.50
N SER A 198 -22.47 23.15 6.56
CA SER A 198 -22.81 22.52 5.29
C SER A 198 -22.00 23.20 4.19
N GLU A 199 -21.31 22.40 3.38
CA GLU A 199 -20.57 22.89 2.22
C GLU A 199 -21.03 22.17 0.96
N ASN A 200 -20.96 22.86 -0.18
CA ASN A 200 -21.31 22.30 -1.48
C ASN A 200 -20.08 21.99 -2.31
N TYR A 201 -20.13 20.86 -2.99
CA TYR A 201 -19.08 20.31 -3.84
C TYR A 201 -19.64 19.89 -5.20
N ASP A 202 -18.83 19.98 -6.24
CA ASP A 202 -19.17 19.46 -7.55
C ASP A 202 -19.17 17.93 -7.55
N PHE A 203 -18.29 17.30 -6.76
CA PHE A 203 -18.21 15.84 -6.54
C PHE A 203 -17.83 15.50 -5.11
N ILE A 204 -18.32 14.35 -4.65
CA ILE A 204 -17.97 13.76 -3.35
C ILE A 204 -17.44 12.34 -3.59
N ILE A 205 -16.27 12.05 -3.10
CA ILE A 205 -15.58 10.75 -3.19
C ILE A 205 -15.51 10.15 -1.79
N ASN A 206 -16.06 8.95 -1.62
CA ASN A 206 -15.93 8.18 -0.38
C ASN A 206 -14.77 7.17 -0.55
N ALA A 207 -13.69 7.27 0.27
CA ALA A 207 -12.42 6.58 0.11
C ALA A 207 -12.02 5.72 1.32
#